data_3cfb45252767f386d5f36e1c2f415173
#
_entry.id   3cfb45252767f386d5f36e1c2f415173
#
_cell.length_a   1.000
_cell.length_b   1.000
_cell.length_c   1.000
_cell.angle_alpha   90.00
_cell.angle_beta   90.00
_cell.angle_gamma   90.00
#
_symmetry.space_group_name_H-M   'P 1'
#
loop_
_entity.id
_entity.type
_entity.pdbx_description
1 polymer ?
#
loop_
_entity_poly.entity_id
_entity_poly.type
_entity_poly.pdbx_seq_one_letter_code
_entity_poly.pdbx_strand_id
1 'polypeptide(L)'
;MDDLALYIHWPFCLSKCPYCDFNSHVRAQIPAARMVAALRAELAFEAARLGTRRLTSIFFGGGTPSLMAPEDVAALIGDAMRLFAPAADLEITLEANPTSVEAGRFAGYAAAGVNRVSIGVQSFDEAALRFLGREHSAEQARAAIALAKRTFPRLSFDLIYARPGQDEAGWRAELRMALGLAADHLSLYQLTIEPGTRFATLYGRG
;
A
#
# COMPACT_ATOMS: atom_id res chain seq x y z
N MET A 1 -25.39 -5.81 15.20
CA MET A 1 -24.88 -4.95 14.08
C MET A 1 -23.74 -5.70 13.46
N ASP A 2 -23.81 -5.99 12.15
CA ASP A 2 -22.80 -6.77 11.44
C ASP A 2 -21.53 -5.95 11.21
N ASP A 3 -20.40 -6.62 11.18
CA ASP A 3 -19.08 -6.01 10.92
C ASP A 3 -18.93 -5.67 9.44
N LEU A 4 -18.25 -4.56 9.20
CA LEU A 4 -17.91 -4.06 7.86
C LEU A 4 -16.42 -3.75 7.79
N ALA A 5 -15.75 -4.28 6.78
CA ALA A 5 -14.44 -3.85 6.31
C ALA A 5 -14.61 -3.04 5.02
N LEU A 6 -14.07 -1.83 4.96
CA LEU A 6 -14.13 -0.96 3.80
C LEU A 6 -12.80 -0.99 3.04
N TYR A 7 -12.83 -1.35 1.76
CA TYR A 7 -11.70 -1.23 0.85
C TYR A 7 -11.91 -0.05 -0.09
N ILE A 8 -10.96 0.89 -0.10
CA ILE A 8 -10.95 2.05 -0.98
C ILE A 8 -9.85 1.85 -2.02
N HIS A 9 -10.26 1.70 -3.28
CA HIS A 9 -9.35 1.42 -4.39
C HIS A 9 -8.84 2.71 -5.04
N TRP A 10 -7.51 2.91 -4.99
CA TRP A 10 -6.84 3.99 -5.72
C TRP A 10 -6.06 3.41 -6.89
N PRO A 11 -6.54 3.55 -8.15
CA PRO A 11 -5.99 2.83 -9.29
C PRO A 11 -4.76 3.48 -9.93
N PHE A 12 -4.14 4.48 -9.33
CA PHE A 12 -3.06 5.23 -9.98
C PHE A 12 -1.69 4.91 -9.40
N CYS A 13 -0.70 4.81 -10.31
CA CYS A 13 0.73 4.68 -10.00
C CYS A 13 1.53 5.72 -10.81
N LEU A 14 2.74 6.08 -10.35
CA LEU A 14 3.70 6.86 -11.13
C LEU A 14 4.35 6.00 -12.21
N SER A 15 4.70 4.74 -11.86
CA SER A 15 5.16 3.73 -12.81
C SER A 15 4.55 2.37 -12.48
N LYS A 16 4.49 1.46 -13.46
CA LYS A 16 3.97 0.11 -13.25
C LYS A 16 5.13 -0.88 -13.15
N CYS A 17 5.23 -1.55 -12.00
CA CYS A 17 6.22 -2.59 -11.79
C CYS A 17 6.01 -3.75 -12.80
N PRO A 18 7.08 -4.36 -13.34
CA PRO A 18 6.98 -5.36 -14.40
C PRO A 18 6.30 -6.66 -13.98
N TYR A 19 6.18 -6.94 -12.69
CA TYR A 19 5.50 -8.10 -12.12
C TYR A 19 4.04 -7.83 -11.72
N CYS A 20 3.62 -6.55 -11.66
CA CYS A 20 2.35 -6.17 -11.04
C CYS A 20 1.16 -6.44 -11.96
N ASP A 21 0.23 -7.28 -11.50
CA ASP A 21 -1.05 -7.62 -12.13
C ASP A 21 -2.24 -6.81 -11.60
N PHE A 22 -2.01 -5.96 -10.58
CA PHE A 22 -3.08 -5.19 -9.96
C PHE A 22 -3.79 -4.27 -10.96
N ASN A 23 -5.06 -4.01 -10.71
CA ASN A 23 -5.84 -3.01 -11.44
C ASN A 23 -5.30 -1.61 -11.16
N SER A 24 -4.21 -1.28 -11.83
CA SER A 24 -3.49 -0.01 -11.66
C SER A 24 -3.09 0.59 -13.00
N HIS A 25 -3.08 1.92 -13.06
CA HIS A 25 -2.88 2.68 -14.29
C HIS A 25 -1.86 3.79 -14.06
N VAL A 26 -0.87 3.89 -14.96
CA VAL A 26 0.04 5.03 -15.02
C VAL A 26 -0.64 6.17 -15.74
N ARG A 27 -0.64 7.36 -15.15
CA ARG A 27 -1.18 8.59 -15.73
C ARG A 27 -0.20 9.74 -15.56
N ALA A 28 0.07 10.49 -16.63
CA ALA A 28 0.88 11.70 -16.55
C ALA A 28 0.23 12.76 -15.65
N GLN A 29 -1.10 12.82 -15.66
CA GLN A 29 -1.90 13.64 -14.75
C GLN A 29 -2.97 12.77 -14.10
N ILE A 30 -2.89 12.63 -12.79
CA ILE A 30 -3.88 11.87 -12.01
C ILE A 30 -5.12 12.76 -11.82
N PRO A 31 -6.32 12.34 -12.26
CA PRO A 31 -7.55 13.11 -12.08
C PRO A 31 -8.07 12.99 -10.64
N ALA A 32 -7.25 13.38 -9.64
CA ALA A 32 -7.49 13.10 -8.22
C ALA A 32 -8.85 13.61 -7.75
N ALA A 33 -9.17 14.87 -7.99
CA ALA A 33 -10.43 15.48 -7.54
C ALA A 33 -11.66 14.73 -8.09
N ARG A 34 -11.62 14.32 -9.38
CA ARG A 34 -12.70 13.53 -9.99
C ARG A 34 -12.82 12.13 -9.37
N MET A 35 -11.69 11.48 -9.13
CA MET A 35 -11.66 10.15 -8.53
C MET A 35 -12.17 10.18 -7.09
N VAL A 36 -11.72 11.14 -6.29
CA VAL A 36 -12.18 11.32 -4.90
C VAL A 36 -13.68 11.61 -4.85
N ALA A 37 -14.19 12.46 -5.73
CA ALA A 37 -15.63 12.72 -5.83
C ALA A 37 -16.43 11.44 -6.17
N ALA A 38 -15.91 10.61 -7.08
CA ALA A 38 -16.54 9.33 -7.43
C ALA A 38 -16.52 8.34 -6.26
N LEU A 39 -15.39 8.20 -5.56
CA LEU A 39 -15.27 7.34 -4.37
C LEU A 39 -16.24 7.78 -3.25
N ARG A 40 -16.40 9.07 -3.02
CA ARG A 40 -17.35 9.60 -2.04
C ARG A 40 -18.81 9.33 -2.42
N ALA A 41 -19.15 9.45 -3.71
CA ALA A 41 -20.48 9.13 -4.21
C ALA A 41 -20.79 7.64 -4.10
N GLU A 42 -19.83 6.77 -4.46
CA GLU A 42 -19.93 5.31 -4.32
C GLU A 42 -20.12 4.91 -2.85
N LEU A 43 -19.30 5.48 -1.96
CA LEU A 43 -19.40 5.24 -0.52
C LEU A 43 -20.77 5.59 0.03
N ALA A 44 -21.34 6.74 -0.38
CA ALA A 44 -22.67 7.14 0.04
C ALA A 44 -23.77 6.21 -0.52
N PHE A 45 -23.63 5.78 -1.77
CA PHE A 45 -24.54 4.82 -2.40
C PHE A 45 -24.54 3.48 -1.68
N GLU A 46 -23.36 2.92 -1.42
CA GLU A 46 -23.22 1.64 -0.71
C GLU A 46 -23.72 1.73 0.74
N ALA A 47 -23.47 2.85 1.42
CA ALA A 47 -23.98 3.05 2.77
C ALA A 47 -25.50 3.07 2.82
N ALA A 48 -26.16 3.73 1.86
CA ALA A 48 -27.63 3.73 1.76
C ALA A 48 -28.19 2.33 1.52
N ARG A 49 -27.48 1.50 0.74
CA ARG A 49 -27.86 0.12 0.43
C ARG A 49 -27.64 -0.84 1.60
N LEU A 50 -26.54 -0.69 2.33
CA LEU A 50 -26.13 -1.59 3.41
C LEU A 50 -26.80 -1.26 4.75
N GLY A 51 -27.22 -0.02 4.96
CA GLY A 51 -27.70 0.47 6.25
C GLY A 51 -26.59 0.51 7.30
N THR A 52 -26.98 0.60 8.57
CA THR A 52 -26.03 0.74 9.67
C THR A 52 -25.18 -0.52 9.86
N ARG A 53 -23.86 -0.39 9.79
CA ARG A 53 -22.86 -1.45 10.00
C ARG A 53 -21.80 -0.97 10.99
N ARG A 54 -21.13 -1.89 11.68
CA ARG A 54 -19.97 -1.60 12.53
C ARG A 54 -18.71 -1.61 11.67
N LEU A 55 -18.11 -0.44 11.45
CA LEU A 55 -16.90 -0.27 10.65
C LEU A 55 -15.68 -0.71 11.47
N THR A 56 -15.08 -1.83 11.12
CA THR A 56 -13.94 -2.42 11.84
C THR A 56 -12.60 -2.12 11.18
N SER A 57 -12.60 -1.89 9.86
CA SER A 57 -11.38 -1.49 9.15
C SER A 57 -11.67 -0.64 7.92
N ILE A 58 -10.71 0.23 7.58
CA ILE A 58 -10.61 0.92 6.28
C ILE A 58 -9.25 0.59 5.69
N PHE A 59 -9.22 0.14 4.45
CA PHE A 59 -7.98 -0.17 3.74
C PHE A 59 -7.91 0.61 2.42
N PHE A 60 -6.94 1.51 2.32
CA PHE A 60 -6.60 2.20 1.09
C PHE A 60 -5.55 1.39 0.33
N GLY A 61 -5.94 0.81 -0.80
CA GLY A 61 -5.08 -0.07 -1.60
C GLY A 61 -5.24 0.11 -3.10
N GLY A 62 -4.56 -0.72 -3.87
CA GLY A 62 -4.69 -0.81 -5.33
C GLY A 62 -3.42 -0.47 -6.08
N GLY A 63 -3.33 0.71 -6.67
CA GLY A 63 -2.12 1.20 -7.33
C GLY A 63 -1.09 1.73 -6.32
N THR A 64 -1.20 3.01 -6.00
CA THR A 64 -0.33 3.67 -5.02
C THR A 64 -1.15 4.69 -4.23
N PRO A 65 -1.86 4.28 -3.17
CA PRO A 65 -2.71 5.16 -2.37
C PRO A 65 -1.98 6.37 -1.76
N SER A 66 -0.70 6.25 -1.48
CA SER A 66 0.15 7.36 -1.00
C SER A 66 0.39 8.49 -2.02
N LEU A 67 -0.17 8.37 -3.23
CA LEU A 67 -0.25 9.50 -4.18
C LEU A 67 -1.44 10.44 -3.89
N MET A 68 -2.43 10.00 -3.10
CA MET A 68 -3.53 10.86 -2.67
C MET A 68 -3.01 12.00 -1.78
N ALA A 69 -3.66 13.14 -1.85
CA ALA A 69 -3.41 14.20 -0.88
C ALA A 69 -3.93 13.77 0.51
N PRO A 70 -3.24 14.09 1.62
CA PRO A 70 -3.73 13.76 2.96
C PRO A 70 -5.14 14.27 3.25
N GLU A 71 -5.51 15.41 2.67
CA GLU A 71 -6.83 16.02 2.80
C GLU A 71 -7.94 15.17 2.14
N ASP A 72 -7.61 14.54 1.01
CA ASP A 72 -8.53 13.62 0.31
C ASP A 72 -8.73 12.34 1.12
N VAL A 73 -7.66 11.81 1.72
CA VAL A 73 -7.71 10.66 2.63
C VAL A 73 -8.56 10.99 3.85
N ALA A 74 -8.35 12.16 4.46
CA ALA A 74 -9.14 12.62 5.61
C ALA A 74 -10.63 12.75 5.26
N ALA A 75 -10.96 13.28 4.07
CA ALA A 75 -12.34 13.42 3.62
C ALA A 75 -13.05 12.06 3.48
N LEU A 76 -12.37 11.06 2.88
CA LEU A 76 -12.91 9.71 2.71
C LEU A 76 -13.09 8.99 4.06
N ILE A 77 -12.12 9.11 4.98
CA ILE A 77 -12.23 8.57 6.34
C ILE A 77 -13.41 9.23 7.08
N GLY A 78 -13.50 10.57 7.02
CA GLY A 78 -14.59 11.31 7.65
C GLY A 78 -15.97 10.92 7.11
N ASP A 79 -16.09 10.70 5.80
CA ASP A 79 -17.33 10.21 5.19
C ASP A 79 -17.68 8.81 5.68
N ALA A 80 -16.72 7.88 5.70
CA ALA A 80 -16.94 6.52 6.18
C ALA A 80 -17.40 6.49 7.65
N MET A 81 -16.75 7.27 8.52
CA MET A 81 -17.10 7.36 9.94
C MET A 81 -18.44 8.03 10.20
N ARG A 82 -18.94 8.88 9.30
CA ARG A 82 -20.30 9.45 9.40
C ARG A 82 -21.39 8.50 8.91
N LEU A 83 -21.06 7.67 7.92
CA LEU A 83 -22.02 6.77 7.28
C LEU A 83 -22.16 5.44 8.01
N PHE A 84 -21.11 5.00 8.71
CA PHE A 84 -21.08 3.75 9.46
C PHE A 84 -20.68 3.99 10.91
N ALA A 85 -21.02 3.06 11.82
CA ALA A 85 -20.62 3.15 13.21
C ALA A 85 -19.17 2.67 13.41
N PRO A 86 -18.20 3.55 13.70
CA PRO A 86 -16.81 3.11 13.85
C PRO A 86 -16.64 2.24 15.11
N ALA A 87 -15.87 1.15 14.96
CA ALA A 87 -15.41 0.36 16.10
C ALA A 87 -14.40 1.18 16.94
N ALA A 88 -14.33 0.89 18.23
CA ALA A 88 -13.41 1.60 19.13
C ALA A 88 -11.93 1.38 18.77
N ASP A 89 -11.62 0.24 18.14
CA ASP A 89 -10.32 -0.19 17.67
C ASP A 89 -10.19 -0.16 16.13
N LEU A 90 -10.95 0.73 15.45
CA LEU A 90 -10.97 0.87 14.02
C LEU A 90 -9.55 0.94 13.44
N GLU A 91 -9.18 -0.04 12.58
CA GLU A 91 -7.93 0.00 11.84
C GLU A 91 -8.09 0.77 10.53
N ILE A 92 -7.22 1.74 10.29
CA ILE A 92 -7.17 2.50 9.04
C ILE A 92 -5.80 2.33 8.42
N THR A 93 -5.71 1.49 7.39
CA THR A 93 -4.47 1.15 6.68
C THR A 93 -4.35 1.91 5.38
N LEU A 94 -3.14 2.38 5.06
CA LEU A 94 -2.79 2.98 3.79
C LEU A 94 -1.53 2.34 3.22
N GLU A 95 -1.59 1.88 1.96
CA GLU A 95 -0.42 1.39 1.22
C GLU A 95 0.43 2.55 0.70
N ALA A 96 1.75 2.42 0.82
CA ALA A 96 2.71 3.43 0.40
C ALA A 96 3.95 2.81 -0.25
N ASN A 97 4.59 3.57 -1.15
CA ASN A 97 5.96 3.27 -1.57
C ASN A 97 6.97 4.00 -0.66
N PRO A 98 8.17 3.44 -0.47
CA PRO A 98 9.18 4.04 0.41
C PRO A 98 10.00 5.13 -0.27
N THR A 99 9.42 5.89 -1.22
CA THR A 99 10.10 7.04 -1.79
C THR A 99 10.12 8.21 -0.80
N SER A 100 11.10 9.09 -0.90
CA SER A 100 11.21 10.27 -0.02
C SER A 100 10.00 11.21 -0.13
N VAL A 101 9.41 11.32 -1.33
CA VAL A 101 8.23 12.17 -1.57
C VAL A 101 7.00 11.61 -0.85
N GLU A 102 6.80 10.29 -0.89
CA GLU A 102 5.65 9.66 -0.23
C GLU A 102 5.82 9.61 1.28
N ALA A 103 7.03 9.28 1.76
CA ALA A 103 7.36 9.33 3.19
C ALA A 103 7.18 10.74 3.79
N GLY A 104 7.45 11.80 3.02
CA GLY A 104 7.21 13.18 3.44
C GLY A 104 5.74 13.50 3.76
N ARG A 105 4.79 12.68 3.32
CA ARG A 105 3.34 12.82 3.59
C ARG A 105 2.84 12.05 4.80
N PHE A 106 3.66 11.21 5.42
CA PHE A 106 3.24 10.31 6.51
C PHE A 106 2.60 11.05 7.69
N ALA A 107 3.17 12.20 8.08
CA ALA A 107 2.57 13.02 9.13
C ALA A 107 1.15 13.51 8.76
N GLY A 108 0.91 13.87 7.51
CA GLY A 108 -0.40 14.25 6.99
C GLY A 108 -1.39 13.08 7.03
N TYR A 109 -0.98 11.87 6.66
CA TYR A 109 -1.84 10.69 6.73
C TYR A 109 -2.17 10.31 8.17
N ALA A 110 -1.19 10.39 9.10
CA ALA A 110 -1.45 10.19 10.52
C ALA A 110 -2.46 11.21 11.06
N ALA A 111 -2.31 12.49 10.69
CA ALA A 111 -3.28 13.54 11.05
C ALA A 111 -4.66 13.32 10.41
N ALA A 112 -4.73 12.69 9.24
CA ALA A 112 -5.98 12.29 8.57
C ALA A 112 -6.69 11.13 9.27
N GLY A 113 -6.03 10.43 10.21
CA GLY A 113 -6.60 9.32 10.96
C GLY A 113 -6.05 7.93 10.55
N VAL A 114 -5.12 7.86 9.59
CA VAL A 114 -4.42 6.59 9.28
C VAL A 114 -3.62 6.15 10.50
N ASN A 115 -3.84 4.92 10.96
CA ASN A 115 -3.17 4.36 12.14
C ASN A 115 -2.32 3.13 11.82
N ARG A 116 -2.30 2.69 10.56
CA ARG A 116 -1.41 1.64 10.04
C ARG A 116 -0.92 2.01 8.65
N VAL A 117 0.36 1.81 8.37
CA VAL A 117 0.92 1.93 7.01
C VAL A 117 1.48 0.59 6.56
N SER A 118 1.25 0.22 5.28
CA SER A 118 1.90 -0.92 4.63
C SER A 118 2.85 -0.39 3.55
N ILE A 119 4.14 -0.70 3.67
CA ILE A 119 5.17 -0.12 2.80
C ILE A 119 5.68 -1.18 1.82
N GLY A 120 5.50 -0.94 0.52
CA GLY A 120 5.99 -1.82 -0.54
C GLY A 120 7.52 -1.74 -0.72
N VAL A 121 8.28 -2.31 0.20
CA VAL A 121 9.76 -2.32 0.17
C VAL A 121 10.28 -3.26 -0.91
N GLN A 122 9.76 -4.46 -0.97
CA GLN A 122 10.04 -5.55 -1.89
C GLN A 122 11.42 -6.19 -1.71
N SER A 123 12.48 -5.43 -1.48
CA SER A 123 13.84 -5.93 -1.21
C SER A 123 14.71 -4.86 -0.53
N PHE A 124 15.79 -5.31 0.11
CA PHE A 124 16.89 -4.47 0.59
C PHE A 124 18.17 -4.63 -0.28
N ASP A 125 18.09 -5.34 -1.39
CA ASP A 125 19.14 -5.51 -2.38
C ASP A 125 18.88 -4.60 -3.59
N GLU A 126 19.88 -3.77 -3.95
CA GLU A 126 19.76 -2.79 -5.04
C GLU A 126 19.59 -3.44 -6.42
N ALA A 127 20.19 -4.62 -6.65
CA ALA A 127 20.05 -5.34 -7.91
C ALA A 127 18.64 -5.92 -8.03
N ALA A 128 18.12 -6.47 -6.93
CA ALA A 128 16.75 -6.96 -6.86
C ALA A 128 15.72 -5.84 -7.05
N LEU A 129 15.92 -4.67 -6.42
CA LEU A 129 15.04 -3.52 -6.62
C LEU A 129 15.00 -3.07 -8.08
N ARG A 130 16.15 -2.98 -8.74
CA ARG A 130 16.22 -2.67 -10.18
C ARG A 130 15.52 -3.73 -11.04
N PHE A 131 15.73 -5.02 -10.75
CA PHE A 131 15.06 -6.12 -11.44
C PHE A 131 13.54 -6.03 -11.29
N LEU A 132 13.05 -5.75 -10.07
CA LEU A 132 11.65 -5.57 -9.76
C LEU A 132 11.06 -4.24 -10.29
N GLY A 133 11.86 -3.39 -10.94
CA GLY A 133 11.42 -2.10 -11.47
C GLY A 133 10.99 -1.11 -10.38
N ARG A 134 11.65 -1.18 -9.20
CA ARG A 134 11.40 -0.25 -8.10
C ARG A 134 12.21 1.03 -8.28
N GLU A 135 11.59 2.18 -7.96
CA GLU A 135 12.19 3.51 -8.13
C GLU A 135 12.89 4.00 -6.86
N HIS A 136 12.78 3.27 -5.75
CA HIS A 136 13.44 3.59 -4.50
C HIS A 136 14.70 2.75 -4.28
N SER A 137 15.62 3.24 -3.47
CA SER A 137 16.80 2.52 -3.01
C SER A 137 16.53 1.77 -1.69
N ALA A 138 17.40 0.83 -1.34
CA ALA A 138 17.37 0.15 -0.05
C ALA A 138 17.54 1.13 1.14
N GLU A 139 18.31 2.20 0.94
CA GLU A 139 18.46 3.26 1.94
C GLU A 139 17.15 4.02 2.15
N GLN A 140 16.47 4.42 1.08
CA GLN A 140 15.16 5.07 1.15
C GLN A 140 14.13 4.16 1.84
N ALA A 141 14.13 2.86 1.55
CA ALA A 141 13.26 1.89 2.21
C ALA A 141 13.50 1.86 3.73
N ARG A 142 14.76 1.79 4.18
CA ARG A 142 15.11 1.83 5.61
C ARG A 142 14.68 3.15 6.27
N ALA A 143 14.92 4.28 5.60
CA ALA A 143 14.52 5.60 6.09
C ALA A 143 13.00 5.72 6.22
N ALA A 144 12.23 5.23 5.23
CA ALA A 144 10.77 5.23 5.26
C ALA A 144 10.23 4.35 6.41
N ILE A 145 10.78 3.15 6.62
CA ILE A 145 10.43 2.27 7.75
C ILE A 145 10.71 2.98 9.08
N ALA A 146 11.89 3.59 9.23
CA ALA A 146 12.25 4.29 10.46
C ALA A 146 11.34 5.50 10.74
N LEU A 147 10.92 6.21 9.70
CA LEU A 147 9.96 7.30 9.81
C LEU A 147 8.57 6.78 10.17
N ALA A 148 8.10 5.72 9.49
CA ALA A 148 6.79 5.12 9.75
C ALA A 148 6.66 4.63 11.20
N LYS A 149 7.70 4.02 11.77
CA LYS A 149 7.74 3.60 13.19
C LYS A 149 7.54 4.74 14.18
N ARG A 150 7.96 5.95 13.82
CA ARG A 150 7.75 7.14 14.67
C ARG A 150 6.42 7.82 14.44
N THR A 151 5.78 7.57 13.30
CA THR A 151 4.58 8.29 12.86
C THR A 151 3.31 7.51 13.11
N PHE A 152 3.34 6.19 12.92
CA PHE A 152 2.15 5.33 13.01
C PHE A 152 2.26 4.35 14.16
N PRO A 153 1.15 4.06 14.86
CA PRO A 153 1.13 3.03 15.91
C PRO A 153 1.35 1.61 15.34
N ARG A 154 1.01 1.37 14.08
CA ARG A 154 1.17 0.06 13.41
C ARG A 154 1.83 0.22 12.05
N LEU A 155 2.67 -0.75 11.70
CA LEU A 155 3.45 -0.78 10.46
C LEU A 155 3.58 -2.21 9.96
N SER A 156 3.41 -2.40 8.66
CA SER A 156 3.93 -3.56 7.93
C SER A 156 4.76 -3.11 6.73
N PHE A 157 5.58 -4.01 6.22
CA PHE A 157 6.20 -3.82 4.92
C PHE A 157 6.30 -5.15 4.19
N ASP A 158 6.39 -5.05 2.86
CA ASP A 158 6.32 -6.20 1.98
C ASP A 158 7.72 -6.57 1.47
N LEU A 159 8.01 -7.87 1.35
CA LEU A 159 9.17 -8.40 0.67
C LEU A 159 8.75 -9.44 -0.35
N ILE A 160 9.47 -9.45 -1.49
CA ILE A 160 9.29 -10.45 -2.55
C ILE A 160 10.49 -11.38 -2.53
N TYR A 161 10.26 -12.68 -2.33
CA TYR A 161 11.26 -13.74 -2.36
C TYR A 161 11.13 -14.63 -3.61
N ALA A 162 12.00 -15.64 -3.74
CA ALA A 162 12.11 -16.51 -4.91
C ALA A 162 12.39 -15.74 -6.22
N ARG A 163 13.25 -14.74 -6.14
CA ARG A 163 13.72 -13.97 -7.29
C ARG A 163 14.78 -14.75 -8.06
N PRO A 164 14.96 -14.52 -9.37
CA PRO A 164 16.03 -15.16 -10.14
C PRO A 164 17.40 -14.98 -9.48
N GLY A 165 18.14 -16.08 -9.31
CA GLY A 165 19.45 -16.09 -8.67
C GLY A 165 19.47 -15.96 -7.15
N GLN A 166 18.32 -15.83 -6.50
CA GLN A 166 18.24 -15.82 -5.04
C GLN A 166 18.31 -17.26 -4.50
N ASP A 167 19.33 -17.55 -3.73
CA ASP A 167 19.44 -18.80 -2.98
C ASP A 167 18.85 -18.70 -1.57
N GLU A 168 18.76 -19.83 -0.89
CA GLU A 168 18.24 -19.89 0.48
C GLU A 168 19.08 -19.08 1.46
N ALA A 169 20.40 -19.05 1.31
CA ALA A 169 21.29 -18.30 2.19
C ALA A 169 21.07 -16.79 2.07
N GLY A 170 20.94 -16.29 0.84
CA GLY A 170 20.62 -14.89 0.53
C GLY A 170 19.25 -14.49 1.08
N TRP A 171 18.24 -15.33 0.89
CA TRP A 171 16.92 -15.08 1.45
C TRP A 171 16.94 -15.05 3.00
N ARG A 172 17.63 -15.99 3.64
CA ARG A 172 17.76 -16.01 5.10
C ARG A 172 18.46 -14.76 5.64
N ALA A 173 19.49 -14.25 4.94
CA ALA A 173 20.18 -13.03 5.32
C ALA A 173 19.26 -11.79 5.20
N GLU A 174 18.52 -11.67 4.10
CA GLU A 174 17.58 -10.58 3.87
C GLU A 174 16.44 -10.61 4.89
N LEU A 175 15.88 -11.79 5.17
CA LEU A 175 14.80 -11.95 6.15
C LEU A 175 15.26 -11.61 7.58
N ARG A 176 16.48 -11.99 7.99
CA ARG A 176 17.03 -11.57 9.29
C ARG A 176 17.14 -10.05 9.40
N MET A 177 17.61 -9.38 8.34
CA MET A 177 17.66 -7.92 8.28
C MET A 177 16.25 -7.33 8.41
N ALA A 178 15.29 -7.86 7.66
CA ALA A 178 13.90 -7.43 7.70
C ALA A 178 13.29 -7.59 9.10
N LEU A 179 13.51 -8.72 9.77
CA LEU A 179 13.03 -8.95 11.14
C LEU A 179 13.62 -7.96 12.14
N GLY A 180 14.87 -7.54 11.96
CA GLY A 180 15.48 -6.47 12.77
C GLY A 180 14.85 -5.08 12.51
N LEU A 181 14.29 -4.87 11.33
CA LEU A 181 13.59 -3.64 10.95
C LEU A 181 12.09 -3.71 11.19
N ALA A 182 11.49 -4.88 11.25
CA ALA A 182 10.05 -5.05 11.43
C ALA A 182 9.60 -4.53 12.80
N ALA A 183 8.33 -4.10 12.84
CA ALA A 183 7.62 -3.94 14.11
C ALA A 183 7.05 -5.30 14.51
N ASP A 184 5.77 -5.51 14.25
CA ASP A 184 5.01 -6.70 14.63
C ASP A 184 4.42 -7.44 13.41
N HIS A 185 4.61 -6.93 12.20
CA HIS A 185 4.02 -7.51 10.98
C HIS A 185 4.95 -7.38 9.75
N LEU A 186 5.01 -8.46 8.96
CA LEU A 186 5.64 -8.53 7.64
C LEU A 186 4.71 -9.23 6.66
N SER A 187 4.72 -8.79 5.40
CA SER A 187 4.09 -9.49 4.28
C SER A 187 5.17 -10.06 3.37
N LEU A 188 5.15 -11.35 3.15
CA LEU A 188 6.14 -12.07 2.35
C LEU A 188 5.44 -12.67 1.12
N TYR A 189 5.84 -12.24 -0.07
CA TYR A 189 5.28 -12.69 -1.33
C TYR A 189 6.30 -13.47 -2.14
N GLN A 190 5.92 -14.64 -2.63
CA GLN A 190 6.70 -15.33 -3.65
C GLN A 190 6.57 -14.58 -4.97
N LEU A 191 7.69 -14.35 -5.67
CA LEU A 191 7.62 -13.80 -7.01
C LEU A 191 6.93 -14.79 -7.96
N THR A 192 5.82 -14.36 -8.53
CA THR A 192 5.07 -15.11 -9.55
C THR A 192 5.05 -14.33 -10.86
N ILE A 193 4.93 -15.06 -11.97
CA ILE A 193 4.81 -14.46 -13.31
C ILE A 193 3.33 -14.52 -13.69
N GLU A 194 2.62 -13.44 -13.43
CA GLU A 194 1.19 -13.36 -13.68
C GLU A 194 0.89 -12.99 -15.15
N PRO A 195 -0.15 -13.59 -15.77
CA PRO A 195 -0.58 -13.24 -17.12
C PRO A 195 -0.86 -11.75 -17.27
N GLY A 196 -0.51 -11.18 -18.41
CA GLY A 196 -0.73 -9.75 -18.71
C GLY A 196 0.32 -8.81 -18.14
N THR A 197 1.29 -9.31 -17.38
CA THR A 197 2.41 -8.51 -16.86
C THR A 197 3.54 -8.40 -17.86
N ARG A 198 4.44 -7.43 -17.65
CA ARG A 198 5.67 -7.33 -18.46
C ARG A 198 6.58 -8.55 -18.24
N PHE A 199 6.61 -9.10 -17.03
CA PHE A 199 7.37 -10.33 -16.75
C PHE A 199 6.82 -11.52 -17.52
N ALA A 200 5.51 -11.65 -17.69
CA ALA A 200 4.94 -12.69 -18.56
C ALA A 200 5.41 -12.58 -20.02
N THR A 201 5.56 -11.35 -20.52
CA THR A 201 6.08 -11.12 -21.88
C THR A 201 7.57 -11.46 -22.00
N LEU A 202 8.36 -11.15 -20.96
CA LEU A 202 9.81 -11.35 -20.97
C LEU A 202 10.23 -12.78 -20.63
N TYR A 203 9.51 -13.44 -19.72
CA TYR A 203 9.92 -14.71 -19.10
C TYR A 203 8.87 -15.83 -19.20
N GLY A 204 7.67 -15.56 -19.70
CA GLY A 204 6.56 -16.52 -19.76
C GLY A 204 6.72 -17.66 -20.80
N ARG A 205 7.89 -17.77 -21.44
CA ARG A 205 8.22 -18.83 -22.40
C ARG A 205 9.40 -19.70 -21.95
N GLY A 206 9.74 -19.66 -20.66
CA GLY A 206 10.80 -20.45 -20.06
C GLY A 206 10.31 -21.73 -19.43
#